data_d320c1c480b64f132e9a610749459d8f
#
_entry.id   d320c1c480b64f132e9a610749459d8f
#
_cell.length_a   1.000
_cell.length_b   1.000
_cell.length_c   1.000
_cell.angle_alpha   90.00
_cell.angle_beta   90.00
_cell.angle_gamma   90.00
#
_symmetry.space_group_name_H-M   'P 1'
#
loop_
_entity.id
_entity.type
_entity.pdbx_description
1 polymer ?
#
loop_
_entity_poly.entity_id
_entity_poly.type
_entity_poly.pdbx_seq_one_letter_code
_entity_poly.pdbx_strand_id
1 'polypeptide(L)'
;LLKPTKIYVSVVRELSKSISVKQICHITGGGIVENLPRVIPNGKCAHIDFSGGYPFHKDLFDLISSKANLTIKEMTEVFNCGVGLIVIIHPADKANLEYKLKKVRQPFVRLGKVVNDKTKKLEIQFG
;
A
#
# COMPACT_ATOMS: atom_id res chain seq x y z
N LEU A 1 -13.92 -15.55 -5.00
CA LEU A 1 -13.62 -14.91 -3.72
C LEU A 1 -12.57 -15.63 -2.89
N LEU A 2 -12.47 -16.96 -3.05
CA LEU A 2 -11.51 -17.77 -2.29
C LEU A 2 -10.17 -17.85 -3.02
N LYS A 3 -9.49 -16.72 -3.12
CA LYS A 3 -8.14 -16.66 -3.68
C LYS A 3 -7.11 -16.76 -2.56
N PRO A 4 -6.04 -17.55 -2.72
CA PRO A 4 -4.98 -17.59 -1.72
C PRO A 4 -4.28 -16.25 -1.60
N THR A 5 -3.74 -15.97 -0.42
CA THR A 5 -2.93 -14.77 -0.17
C THR A 5 -1.71 -14.80 -1.10
N LYS A 6 -1.46 -13.69 -1.79
CA LYS A 6 -0.34 -13.57 -2.69
C LYS A 6 0.98 -13.59 -1.94
N ILE A 7 1.94 -14.36 -2.45
CA ILE A 7 3.29 -14.41 -1.90
C ILE A 7 4.18 -13.44 -2.65
N TYR A 8 4.79 -12.50 -1.93
CA TYR A 8 5.57 -11.40 -2.51
C TYR A 8 7.08 -11.61 -2.47
N VAL A 9 7.55 -12.77 -2.00
CA VAL A 9 8.99 -13.03 -1.80
C VAL A 9 9.80 -12.84 -3.08
N SER A 10 9.32 -13.37 -4.20
CA SER A 10 10.02 -13.26 -5.49
C SER A 10 10.09 -11.82 -5.99
N VAL A 11 9.02 -11.06 -5.82
CA VAL A 11 8.95 -9.64 -6.20
C VAL A 11 9.93 -8.81 -5.37
N VAL A 12 9.92 -8.99 -4.06
CA VAL A 12 10.82 -8.27 -3.14
C VAL A 12 12.28 -8.62 -3.44
N ARG A 13 12.57 -9.88 -3.68
CA ARG A 13 13.93 -10.33 -4.02
C ARG A 13 14.44 -9.68 -5.31
N GLU A 14 13.61 -9.63 -6.32
CA GLU A 14 13.97 -9.00 -7.61
C GLU A 14 14.20 -7.50 -7.46
N LEU A 15 13.35 -6.81 -6.70
CA LEU A 15 13.48 -5.37 -6.44
C LEU A 15 14.76 -5.06 -5.63
N SER A 16 15.09 -5.88 -4.65
CA SER A 16 16.24 -5.67 -3.76
C SER A 16 17.59 -5.74 -4.48
N LYS A 17 17.65 -6.37 -5.65
CA LYS A 17 18.90 -6.50 -6.43
C LYS A 17 19.38 -5.19 -7.03
N SER A 18 18.54 -4.21 -7.25
CA SER A 18 18.86 -3.05 -8.08
C SER A 18 18.23 -1.74 -7.65
N ILE A 19 17.39 -1.77 -6.64
CA ILE A 19 16.72 -0.59 -6.09
C ILE A 19 16.96 -0.55 -4.59
N SER A 20 17.35 0.62 -4.08
CA SER A 20 17.46 0.85 -2.65
C SER A 20 16.07 1.02 -2.06
N VAL A 21 15.50 -0.07 -1.58
CA VAL A 21 14.20 -0.05 -0.90
C VAL A 21 14.39 0.48 0.51
N LYS A 22 13.71 1.57 0.85
CA LYS A 22 13.82 2.20 2.18
C LYS A 22 13.04 1.41 3.23
N GLN A 23 11.82 1.03 2.92
CA GLN A 23 10.96 0.25 3.80
C GLN A 23 10.04 -0.64 2.99
N ILE A 24 9.63 -1.75 3.60
CA ILE A 24 8.63 -2.67 3.05
C ILE A 24 7.60 -2.91 4.13
N CYS A 25 6.33 -2.81 3.77
CA CYS A 25 5.21 -3.07 4.66
C CYS A 25 4.28 -4.10 4.05
N HIS A 26 4.14 -5.25 4.70
CA HIS A 26 3.15 -6.25 4.35
C HIS A 26 1.84 -5.94 5.09
N ILE A 27 0.78 -5.74 4.34
CA ILE A 27 -0.52 -5.37 4.93
C ILE A 27 -1.30 -6.64 5.28
N THR A 28 -1.46 -6.85 6.58
CA THR A 28 -2.16 -8.00 7.17
C THR A 28 -3.38 -7.52 7.98
N GLY A 29 -3.83 -8.29 8.94
CA GLY A 29 -4.93 -7.91 9.83
C GLY A 29 -4.72 -6.52 10.46
N GLY A 30 -5.76 -5.72 10.54
CA GLY A 30 -5.69 -4.32 10.96
C GLY A 30 -5.50 -3.33 9.81
N GLY A 31 -5.27 -3.82 8.58
CA GLY A 31 -5.20 -3.00 7.38
C GLY A 31 -4.02 -2.05 7.34
N ILE A 32 -4.10 -1.07 6.45
CA ILE A 32 -3.06 -0.05 6.28
C ILE A 32 -2.89 0.79 7.54
N VAL A 33 -3.99 1.12 8.20
CA VAL A 33 -4.00 1.98 9.39
C VAL A 33 -3.14 1.42 10.51
N GLU A 34 -3.18 0.11 10.73
CA GLU A 34 -2.38 -0.53 11.78
C GLU A 34 -0.97 -0.88 11.32
N ASN A 35 -0.81 -1.36 10.09
CA ASN A 35 0.47 -1.91 9.63
C ASN A 35 1.46 -0.85 9.14
N LEU A 36 1.02 0.14 8.37
CA LEU A 36 1.94 1.09 7.75
C LEU A 36 2.68 1.98 8.76
N PRO A 37 2.06 2.52 9.81
CA PRO A 37 2.78 3.36 10.78
C PRO A 37 3.96 2.67 11.44
N ARG A 38 3.94 1.34 11.54
CA ARG A 38 5.02 0.57 12.18
C ARG A 38 6.36 0.69 11.45
N VAL A 39 6.33 0.94 10.13
CA VAL A 39 7.55 1.06 9.31
C VAL A 39 7.90 2.50 8.99
N ILE A 40 7.10 3.47 9.41
CA ILE A 40 7.36 4.89 9.18
C ILE A 40 8.25 5.43 10.31
N PRO A 41 9.42 6.00 9.97
CA PRO A 41 10.33 6.56 10.98
C PRO A 41 9.71 7.74 11.75
N ASN A 42 10.20 7.98 12.96
CA ASN A 42 9.82 9.16 13.74
C ASN A 42 10.12 10.44 12.95
N GLY A 43 9.22 11.41 13.00
CA GLY A 43 9.35 12.66 12.28
C GLY A 43 8.89 12.58 10.82
N LYS A 44 8.38 11.44 10.38
CA LYS A 44 7.87 11.22 9.02
C LYS A 44 6.39 10.83 9.06
N CYS A 45 5.70 11.09 7.96
CA CYS A 45 4.30 10.72 7.79
C CYS A 45 4.07 10.20 6.37
N ALA A 46 3.38 9.07 6.25
CA ALA A 46 2.93 8.57 4.97
C ALA A 46 1.61 9.23 4.60
N HIS A 47 1.57 9.92 3.47
CA HIS A 47 0.36 10.48 2.89
C HIS A 47 -0.15 9.55 1.81
N ILE A 48 -1.29 8.91 2.06
CA ILE A 48 -1.91 7.90 1.20
C ILE A 48 -3.13 8.51 0.53
N ASP A 49 -3.28 8.26 -0.77
CA ASP A 49 -4.41 8.78 -1.55
C ASP A 49 -5.37 7.65 -1.92
N PHE A 50 -6.53 7.65 -1.28
CA PHE A 50 -7.69 6.82 -1.61
C PHE A 50 -8.84 7.63 -2.20
N SER A 51 -8.59 8.83 -2.71
CA SER A 51 -9.65 9.68 -3.27
C SER A 51 -10.33 9.04 -4.48
N GLY A 52 -9.62 8.22 -5.23
CA GLY A 52 -10.18 7.45 -6.36
C GLY A 52 -10.83 6.12 -5.98
N GLY A 53 -10.95 5.80 -4.69
CA GLY A 53 -11.47 4.53 -4.21
C GLY A 53 -10.38 3.46 -4.07
N TYR A 54 -10.77 2.20 -4.04
CA TYR A 54 -9.84 1.08 -3.88
C TYR A 54 -8.93 0.96 -5.11
N PRO A 55 -7.58 0.90 -4.94
CA PRO A 55 -6.66 0.85 -6.07
C PRO A 55 -6.68 -0.48 -6.84
N PHE A 56 -7.04 -1.57 -6.15
CA PHE A 56 -7.14 -2.90 -6.76
C PHE A 56 -8.42 -3.57 -6.31
N HIS A 57 -8.99 -4.44 -7.18
CA HIS A 57 -10.20 -5.21 -6.86
C HIS A 57 -11.35 -4.33 -6.35
N LYS A 58 -11.53 -3.18 -6.98
CA LYS A 58 -12.51 -2.18 -6.55
C LYS A 58 -13.91 -2.77 -6.39
N ASP A 59 -14.38 -3.55 -7.36
CA ASP A 59 -15.73 -4.12 -7.33
C ASP A 59 -15.92 -5.06 -6.13
N LEU A 60 -14.89 -5.86 -5.80
CA LEU A 60 -14.93 -6.75 -4.65
C LEU A 60 -15.04 -5.96 -3.34
N PHE A 61 -14.20 -4.96 -3.15
CA PHE A 61 -14.19 -4.18 -1.92
C PHE A 61 -15.40 -3.26 -1.81
N ASP A 62 -15.91 -2.72 -2.91
CA ASP A 62 -17.19 -2.00 -2.92
C ASP A 62 -18.34 -2.93 -2.45
N LEU A 63 -18.34 -4.19 -2.91
CA LEU A 63 -19.34 -5.17 -2.49
C LEU A 63 -19.25 -5.47 -1.00
N ILE A 64 -18.03 -5.73 -0.49
CA ILE A 64 -17.81 -6.01 0.94
C ILE A 64 -18.24 -4.81 1.78
N SER A 65 -17.84 -3.61 1.39
CA SER A 65 -18.19 -2.36 2.06
C SER A 65 -19.70 -2.19 2.15
N SER A 66 -20.41 -2.41 1.04
CA SER A 66 -21.86 -2.31 0.98
C SER A 66 -22.54 -3.36 1.86
N LYS A 67 -22.13 -4.62 1.78
CA LYS A 67 -22.72 -5.73 2.56
C LYS A 67 -22.47 -5.59 4.06
N ALA A 68 -21.29 -5.13 4.45
CA ALA A 68 -20.94 -4.93 5.85
C ALA A 68 -21.36 -3.56 6.39
N ASN A 69 -21.88 -2.69 5.54
CA ASN A 69 -22.27 -1.32 5.87
C ASN A 69 -21.10 -0.52 6.49
N LEU A 70 -19.92 -0.63 5.86
CA LEU A 70 -18.70 0.05 6.27
C LEU A 70 -18.32 1.15 5.26
N THR A 71 -17.80 2.27 5.77
CA THR A 71 -17.21 3.30 4.92
C THR A 71 -15.84 2.84 4.41
N ILE A 72 -15.31 3.50 3.38
CA ILE A 72 -13.96 3.22 2.90
C ILE A 72 -12.91 3.44 4.00
N LYS A 73 -13.12 4.43 4.86
CA LYS A 73 -12.25 4.67 6.01
C LYS A 73 -12.24 3.47 6.97
N GLU A 74 -13.41 2.98 7.34
CA GLU A 74 -13.54 1.80 8.20
C GLU A 74 -12.94 0.55 7.55
N MET A 75 -13.08 0.41 6.23
CA MET A 75 -12.48 -0.70 5.48
C MET A 75 -10.95 -0.70 5.59
N THR A 76 -10.31 0.48 5.54
CA THR A 76 -8.84 0.58 5.67
C THR A 76 -8.31 0.20 7.06
N GLU A 77 -9.18 0.21 8.07
CA GLU A 77 -8.84 -0.19 9.43
C GLU A 77 -8.92 -1.71 9.64
N VAL A 78 -9.62 -2.43 8.76
CA VAL A 78 -9.87 -3.86 8.91
C VAL A 78 -9.21 -4.68 7.80
N PHE A 79 -9.30 -4.22 6.55
CA PHE A 79 -8.85 -4.97 5.37
C PHE A 79 -7.64 -4.30 4.72
N ASN A 80 -6.92 -5.06 3.89
CA ASN A 80 -5.85 -4.52 3.08
C ASN A 80 -6.34 -3.68 1.88
N CYS A 81 -7.62 -3.75 1.57
CA CYS A 81 -8.27 -3.01 0.48
C CYS A 81 -7.62 -3.25 -0.89
N GLY A 82 -7.10 -4.45 -1.11
CA GLY A 82 -6.41 -4.82 -2.34
C GLY A 82 -4.92 -4.49 -2.37
N VAL A 83 -4.41 -3.83 -1.32
CA VAL A 83 -3.00 -3.46 -1.20
C VAL A 83 -2.33 -4.42 -0.23
N GLY A 84 -1.69 -5.46 -0.74
CA GLY A 84 -1.05 -6.47 0.10
C GLY A 84 0.38 -6.12 0.52
N LEU A 85 1.07 -5.33 -0.28
CA LEU A 85 2.44 -4.92 -0.01
C LEU A 85 2.65 -3.46 -0.40
N ILE A 86 3.28 -2.71 0.49
CA ILE A 86 3.69 -1.32 0.24
C ILE A 86 5.21 -1.26 0.28
N VAL A 87 5.79 -0.63 -0.73
CA VAL A 87 7.24 -0.43 -0.84
C VAL A 87 7.52 1.06 -0.85
N ILE A 88 8.44 1.50 0.01
CA ILE A 88 8.87 2.89 0.09
C ILE A 88 10.26 3.01 -0.52
N ILE A 89 10.41 3.89 -1.50
CA ILE A 89 11.66 4.10 -2.24
C ILE A 89 12.00 5.59 -2.32
N HIS A 90 13.24 5.87 -2.69
CA HIS A 90 13.64 7.24 -3.03
C HIS A 90 12.97 7.64 -4.35
N PRO A 91 12.50 8.90 -4.50
CA PRO A 91 11.85 9.35 -5.74
C PRO A 91 12.68 9.14 -7.01
N ALA A 92 14.02 9.21 -6.90
CA ALA A 92 14.90 8.97 -8.04
C ALA A 92 14.83 7.54 -8.59
N ASP A 93 14.38 6.57 -7.78
CA ASP A 93 14.26 5.16 -8.19
C ASP A 93 12.91 4.82 -8.80
N LYS A 94 11.98 5.78 -8.89
CA LYS A 94 10.61 5.53 -9.35
C LYS A 94 10.56 4.91 -10.74
N ALA A 95 11.25 5.49 -11.72
CA ALA A 95 11.22 5.00 -13.10
C ALA A 95 11.79 3.58 -13.22
N ASN A 96 12.88 3.30 -12.51
CA ASN A 96 13.52 1.99 -12.49
C ASN A 96 12.63 0.94 -11.82
N LEU A 97 11.99 1.30 -10.72
CA LEU A 97 11.03 0.43 -10.03
C LEU A 97 9.84 0.09 -10.93
N GLU A 98 9.24 1.08 -11.56
CA GLU A 98 8.10 0.87 -12.46
C GLU A 98 8.47 -0.03 -13.63
N TYR A 99 9.64 0.19 -14.23
CA TYR A 99 10.16 -0.66 -15.31
C TYR A 99 10.27 -2.13 -14.86
N LYS A 100 10.84 -2.37 -13.69
CA LYS A 100 11.02 -3.74 -13.18
C LYS A 100 9.71 -4.42 -12.84
N LEU A 101 8.77 -3.70 -12.25
CA LEU A 101 7.44 -4.24 -11.94
C LEU A 101 6.68 -4.62 -13.20
N LYS A 102 6.77 -3.80 -14.25
CA LYS A 102 6.18 -4.11 -15.55
C LYS A 102 6.83 -5.34 -16.18
N LYS A 103 8.16 -5.47 -16.08
CA LYS A 103 8.91 -6.60 -16.62
C LYS A 103 8.46 -7.93 -16.01
N VAL A 104 8.21 -7.96 -14.71
CA VAL A 104 7.72 -9.17 -14.01
C VAL A 104 6.20 -9.27 -13.99
N ARG A 105 5.50 -8.36 -14.68
CA ARG A 105 4.03 -8.32 -14.80
C ARG A 105 3.34 -8.21 -13.43
N GLN A 106 3.94 -7.47 -12.51
CA GLN A 106 3.35 -7.20 -11.20
C GLN A 106 2.50 -5.93 -11.27
N PRO A 107 1.17 -6.01 -11.07
CA PRO A 107 0.33 -4.81 -10.96
C PRO A 107 0.77 -3.94 -9.78
N PHE A 108 0.81 -2.64 -10.01
CA PHE A 108 1.22 -1.67 -8.99
C PHE A 108 0.50 -0.34 -9.20
N VAL A 109 0.48 0.45 -8.15
CA VAL A 109 -0.04 1.81 -8.19
C VAL A 109 0.83 2.69 -7.28
N ARG A 110 0.99 3.95 -7.66
CA ARG A 110 1.56 4.93 -6.75
C ARG A 110 0.50 5.30 -5.73
N LEU A 111 0.73 4.90 -4.50
CA LEU A 111 -0.25 5.05 -3.42
C LEU A 111 -0.15 6.40 -2.71
N GLY A 112 1.05 6.99 -2.66
CA GLY A 112 1.26 8.25 -1.97
C GLY A 112 2.72 8.61 -1.84
N LYS A 113 3.04 9.36 -0.79
CA LYS A 113 4.40 9.84 -0.51
C LYS A 113 4.65 9.89 0.99
N VAL A 114 5.92 9.93 1.37
CA VAL A 114 6.35 10.14 2.75
C VAL A 114 6.89 11.57 2.87
N VAL A 115 6.42 12.29 3.87
CA VAL A 115 6.79 13.68 4.13
C VAL A 115 7.28 13.86 5.56
N ASN A 116 7.90 15.00 5.85
CA ASN A 116 8.28 15.35 7.21
C ASN A 116 7.04 15.79 7.99
N ASP A 117 6.77 15.13 9.10
CA ASP A 117 5.70 15.50 10.03
C ASP A 117 5.98 14.82 11.37
N LYS A 118 6.07 15.62 12.44
CA LYS A 118 6.35 15.12 13.79
C LYS A 118 5.10 14.80 14.58
N THR A 119 3.91 15.16 14.05
CA THR A 119 2.65 15.05 14.78
C THR A 119 1.93 13.74 14.53
N LYS A 120 2.14 13.10 13.36
CA LYS A 120 1.48 11.86 12.99
C LYS A 120 2.34 11.07 12.01
N LYS A 121 2.10 9.75 11.90
CA LYS A 121 2.80 8.84 10.98
C LYS A 121 2.01 8.47 9.74
N LEU A 122 0.71 8.69 9.74
CA LEU A 122 -0.17 8.32 8.63
C LEU A 122 -1.27 9.35 8.45
N GLU A 123 -1.52 9.71 7.20
CA GLU A 123 -2.67 10.50 6.78
C GLU A 123 -3.22 9.89 5.51
N ILE A 124 -4.53 9.60 5.48
CA ILE A 124 -5.21 9.04 4.32
C ILE A 124 -6.23 10.04 3.82
N GLN A 125 -6.14 10.37 2.52
CA GLN A 125 -7.13 11.21 1.85
C GLN A 125 -8.18 10.31 1.21
N PHE A 126 -9.44 10.55 1.55
CA PHE A 126 -10.60 9.88 0.96
C PHE A 126 -11.34 10.83 0.01
N GLY A 127 -12.03 10.27 -0.96
CA GLY A 127 -12.82 11.02 -1.93
C GLY A 127 -14.11 11.59 -1.36
#